data_44e065fae30d228a1723d0a06dcf6de3
#
_entry.id   44e065fae30d228a1723d0a06dcf6de3
#
_cell.length_a   1.000
_cell.length_b   1.000
_cell.length_c   1.000
_cell.angle_alpha   90.00
_cell.angle_beta   90.00
_cell.angle_gamma   90.00
#
_symmetry.space_group_name_H-M   'P 1'
#
loop_
_entity.id
_entity.type
_entity.pdbx_description
1 polymer ?
#
loop_
_entity_poly.entity_id
_entity_poly.type
_entity_poly.pdbx_seq_one_letter_code
_entity_poly.pdbx_strand_id
1 'polypeptide(L)'
;MAILVSGGAGYIGSHTCVELLAAGYDIVVADNYYNSCPEALARVKKIAGKDFRFVEADMTDKDAVEKIFAENEDIDCVIQFAAYKAVGESVSKPIEYYSNNLACTLNILDVMRRHNCHNIIFSSSATVYGDPASVPIREDFPVGGTTNPYGTTKVFTERILTDCCHADPELNVALLRYFNPIGAHPSGLIGEAPNGLPNNLVPYIAKVAVGKLEKVHVFGNDYPTPDGTGVRDYIHVVDLARGHVAAIKKLEQKPGLFICNLGTGHGYSVLDVINAFSKACGKEIPYVIDPRRPGDIAECWCDPSKAKRELGWEAQYGIEEMCAHSWNWQSHNPDGYKTAE
;
A
#
# COMPACT_ATOMS: atom_id res chain seq x y z
N MET A 1 4.03 11.33 22.20
CA MET A 1 3.24 10.38 21.38
C MET A 1 3.89 10.30 20.01
N ALA A 2 4.40 9.16 19.65
CA ALA A 2 5.01 8.93 18.34
C ALA A 2 4.31 7.75 17.63
N ILE A 3 4.41 7.71 16.30
CA ILE A 3 3.85 6.66 15.47
C ILE A 3 5.00 5.83 14.89
N LEU A 4 5.03 4.53 15.19
CA LEU A 4 5.94 3.61 14.53
C LEU A 4 5.41 3.28 13.13
N VAL A 5 6.20 3.59 12.10
CA VAL A 5 5.90 3.27 10.71
C VAL A 5 6.83 2.15 10.27
N SER A 6 6.38 0.89 10.35
CA SER A 6 7.15 -0.26 9.89
C SER A 6 7.02 -0.43 8.37
N GLY A 7 8.15 -0.56 7.68
CA GLY A 7 8.20 -0.50 6.21
C GLY A 7 8.08 0.92 5.65
N GLY A 8 8.50 1.92 6.45
CA GLY A 8 8.29 3.33 6.12
C GLY A 8 9.19 3.88 5.01
N ALA A 9 10.23 3.18 4.60
CA ALA A 9 11.02 3.55 3.41
C ALA A 9 10.44 3.02 2.09
N GLY A 10 9.42 2.15 2.17
CA GLY A 10 8.71 1.63 1.00
C GLY A 10 7.83 2.67 0.31
N TYR A 11 7.20 2.27 -0.82
CA TYR A 11 6.37 3.16 -1.64
C TYR A 11 5.24 3.84 -0.84
N ILE A 12 4.33 3.06 -0.24
CA ILE A 12 3.21 3.61 0.53
C ILE A 12 3.71 4.24 1.84
N GLY A 13 4.67 3.58 2.50
CA GLY A 13 5.24 4.05 3.76
C GLY A 13 5.87 5.43 3.68
N SER A 14 6.69 5.71 2.65
CA SER A 14 7.34 7.00 2.47
C SER A 14 6.35 8.15 2.23
N HIS A 15 5.29 7.91 1.44
CA HIS A 15 4.22 8.89 1.25
C HIS A 15 3.42 9.11 2.53
N THR A 16 3.17 8.05 3.30
CA THR A 16 2.49 8.14 4.60
C THR A 16 3.34 8.92 5.61
N CYS A 17 4.67 8.73 5.64
CA CYS A 17 5.57 9.51 6.47
C CYS A 17 5.48 11.01 6.16
N VAL A 18 5.39 11.40 4.87
CA VAL A 18 5.21 12.82 4.48
C VAL A 18 3.90 13.38 5.06
N GLU A 19 2.78 12.69 4.87
CA GLU A 19 1.46 13.16 5.33
C GLU A 19 1.35 13.18 6.87
N LEU A 20 1.97 12.22 7.57
CA LEU A 20 2.06 12.21 9.04
C LEU A 20 2.84 13.42 9.57
N LEU A 21 4.02 13.69 9.01
CA LEU A 21 4.85 14.84 9.37
C LEU A 21 4.13 16.17 9.06
N ALA A 22 3.43 16.24 7.94
CA ALA A 22 2.61 17.40 7.57
C ALA A 22 1.44 17.61 8.54
N ALA A 23 0.84 16.53 9.04
CA ALA A 23 -0.22 16.57 10.05
C ALA A 23 0.29 16.88 11.48
N GLY A 24 1.62 16.94 11.67
CA GLY A 24 2.23 17.31 12.96
C GLY A 24 2.55 16.15 13.88
N TYR A 25 2.45 14.90 13.40
CA TYR A 25 2.84 13.72 14.18
C TYR A 25 4.36 13.56 14.23
N ASP A 26 4.86 13.08 15.37
CA ASP A 26 6.20 12.53 15.49
C ASP A 26 6.20 11.09 15.01
N ILE A 27 7.23 10.70 14.26
CA ILE A 27 7.32 9.34 13.71
C ILE A 27 8.66 8.67 14.06
N VAL A 28 8.58 7.35 14.23
CA VAL A 28 9.73 6.44 14.23
C VAL A 28 9.57 5.53 13.02
N VAL A 29 10.50 5.58 12.09
CA VAL A 29 10.48 4.72 10.90
C VAL A 29 11.36 3.52 11.13
N ALA A 30 10.84 2.30 10.87
CA ALA A 30 11.60 1.07 10.85
C ALA A 30 11.52 0.41 9.46
N ASP A 31 12.68 0.06 8.89
CA ASP A 31 12.76 -0.59 7.58
C ASP A 31 14.09 -1.36 7.47
N ASN A 32 14.10 -2.51 6.78
CA ASN A 32 15.32 -3.31 6.55
C ASN A 32 15.90 -3.10 5.14
N TYR A 33 15.34 -2.19 4.38
CA TYR A 33 15.71 -1.87 3.00
C TYR A 33 15.67 -3.06 2.01
N TYR A 34 14.94 -4.13 2.32
CA TYR A 34 14.81 -5.28 1.42
C TYR A 34 14.27 -4.89 0.03
N ASN A 35 13.26 -4.02 -0.01
CA ASN A 35 12.64 -3.52 -1.27
C ASN A 35 12.42 -2.01 -1.22
N SER A 36 13.33 -1.31 -0.60
CA SER A 36 13.34 0.15 -0.42
C SER A 36 14.79 0.65 -0.41
N CYS A 37 15.02 1.93 -0.13
CA CYS A 37 16.38 2.45 0.00
C CYS A 37 16.43 3.70 0.90
N PRO A 38 17.60 4.02 1.47
CA PRO A 38 17.81 5.20 2.32
C PRO A 38 17.44 6.52 1.67
N GLU A 39 17.64 6.65 0.35
CA GLU A 39 17.35 7.86 -0.40
C GLU A 39 15.85 8.23 -0.33
N ALA A 40 14.94 7.25 -0.23
CA ALA A 40 13.51 7.51 -0.06
C ALA A 40 13.27 8.33 1.22
N LEU A 41 13.89 7.96 2.34
CA LEU A 41 13.77 8.67 3.62
C LEU A 41 14.45 10.05 3.60
N ALA A 42 15.59 10.18 2.94
CA ALA A 42 16.23 11.47 2.76
C ALA A 42 15.32 12.45 2.00
N ARG A 43 14.62 11.97 0.96
CA ARG A 43 13.67 12.77 0.20
C ARG A 43 12.38 13.05 0.97
N VAL A 44 11.92 12.15 1.84
CA VAL A 44 10.82 12.42 2.79
C VAL A 44 11.17 13.59 3.69
N LYS A 45 12.37 13.60 4.32
CA LYS A 45 12.86 14.72 5.13
C LYS A 45 12.88 16.04 4.34
N LYS A 46 13.34 15.99 3.09
CA LYS A 46 13.38 17.17 2.21
C LYS A 46 11.99 17.71 1.89
N ILE A 47 11.00 16.83 1.63
CA ILE A 47 9.62 17.24 1.33
C ILE A 47 8.96 17.83 2.57
N ALA A 48 9.07 17.12 3.70
CA ALA A 48 8.40 17.51 4.94
C ALA A 48 9.08 18.71 5.64
N GLY A 49 10.35 19.02 5.31
CA GLY A 49 11.14 20.04 6.02
C GLY A 49 11.36 19.71 7.50
N LYS A 50 11.21 18.44 7.89
CA LYS A 50 11.30 17.94 9.26
C LYS A 50 12.16 16.68 9.29
N ASP A 51 12.87 16.47 10.40
CA ASP A 51 13.57 15.24 10.70
C ASP A 51 12.67 14.26 11.47
N PHE A 52 13.07 12.99 11.52
CA PHE A 52 12.40 11.93 12.26
C PHE A 52 13.39 10.83 12.65
N ARG A 53 13.01 10.02 13.64
CA ARG A 53 13.81 8.87 14.11
C ARG A 53 13.72 7.73 13.09
N PHE A 54 14.85 7.11 12.81
CA PHE A 54 14.94 5.94 11.92
C PHE A 54 15.74 4.83 12.60
N VAL A 55 15.24 3.61 12.48
CA VAL A 55 15.90 2.38 12.93
C VAL A 55 15.94 1.39 11.76
N GLU A 56 17.14 0.99 11.34
CA GLU A 56 17.29 -0.10 10.39
C GLU A 56 17.03 -1.42 11.12
N ALA A 57 15.90 -2.07 10.82
CA ALA A 57 15.47 -3.25 11.55
C ALA A 57 14.58 -4.15 10.67
N ASP A 58 14.74 -5.46 10.85
CA ASP A 58 13.83 -6.47 10.31
C ASP A 58 12.72 -6.76 11.32
N MET A 59 11.47 -6.55 10.91
CA MET A 59 10.31 -6.76 11.79
C MET A 59 10.03 -8.25 12.06
N THR A 60 10.70 -9.16 11.37
CA THR A 60 10.68 -10.60 11.68
C THR A 60 11.61 -10.96 12.84
N ASP A 61 12.54 -10.07 13.19
CA ASP A 61 13.40 -10.20 14.37
C ASP A 61 12.71 -9.55 15.58
N LYS A 62 12.26 -10.39 16.52
CA LYS A 62 11.54 -9.94 17.71
C LYS A 62 12.39 -9.08 18.63
N ASP A 63 13.69 -9.36 18.74
CA ASP A 63 14.58 -8.59 19.60
C ASP A 63 14.84 -7.20 19.00
N ALA A 64 14.88 -7.09 17.68
CA ALA A 64 14.95 -5.80 16.99
C ALA A 64 13.67 -4.98 17.23
N VAL A 65 12.48 -5.59 17.15
CA VAL A 65 11.22 -4.91 17.45
C VAL A 65 11.17 -4.46 18.92
N GLU A 66 11.58 -5.31 19.86
CA GLU A 66 11.68 -4.95 21.29
C GLU A 66 12.57 -3.74 21.52
N LYS A 67 13.75 -3.72 20.89
CA LYS A 67 14.69 -2.61 20.98
C LYS A 67 14.08 -1.29 20.47
N ILE A 68 13.31 -1.33 19.38
CA ILE A 68 12.63 -0.12 18.86
C ILE A 68 11.75 0.50 19.93
N PHE A 69 10.92 -0.31 20.60
CA PHE A 69 10.01 0.20 21.63
C PHE A 69 10.76 0.63 22.90
N ALA A 70 11.78 -0.11 23.32
CA ALA A 70 12.58 0.22 24.51
C ALA A 70 13.35 1.55 24.34
N GLU A 71 13.83 1.85 23.13
CA GLU A 71 14.53 3.11 22.82
C GLU A 71 13.59 4.26 22.47
N ASN A 72 12.28 3.99 22.29
CA ASN A 72 11.26 4.97 21.90
C ASN A 72 9.97 4.74 22.71
N GLU A 73 10.04 4.97 24.02
CA GLU A 73 8.95 4.74 24.97
C GLU A 73 7.67 5.56 24.69
N ASP A 74 7.75 6.57 23.83
CA ASP A 74 6.65 7.42 23.42
C ASP A 74 5.83 6.88 22.25
N ILE A 75 6.13 5.67 21.73
CA ILE A 75 5.34 5.01 20.68
C ILE A 75 3.97 4.60 21.24
N ASP A 76 2.92 5.14 20.63
CA ASP A 76 1.53 4.95 21.02
C ASP A 76 0.65 4.31 19.91
N CYS A 77 1.17 4.31 18.69
CA CYS A 77 0.49 3.73 17.54
C CYS A 77 1.50 3.09 16.59
N VAL A 78 1.11 1.99 15.96
CA VAL A 78 1.87 1.33 14.89
C VAL A 78 1.11 1.40 13.58
N ILE A 79 1.80 1.78 12.49
CA ILE A 79 1.31 1.57 11.13
C ILE A 79 2.18 0.48 10.51
N GLN A 80 1.59 -0.65 10.19
CA GLN A 80 2.32 -1.80 9.65
C GLN A 80 2.19 -1.88 8.13
N PHE A 81 3.27 -1.47 7.43
CA PHE A 81 3.46 -1.71 5.99
C PHE A 81 4.42 -2.87 5.71
N ALA A 82 5.36 -3.15 6.62
CA ALA A 82 6.40 -4.16 6.42
C ALA A 82 5.78 -5.53 6.09
N ALA A 83 5.92 -5.95 4.84
CA ALA A 83 5.45 -7.23 4.31
C ALA A 83 6.00 -7.45 2.90
N TYR A 84 6.14 -8.71 2.46
CA TYR A 84 6.30 -9.04 1.05
C TYR A 84 4.96 -8.86 0.34
N LYS A 85 4.97 -8.24 -0.87
CA LYS A 85 3.74 -7.80 -1.55
C LYS A 85 3.57 -8.32 -2.99
N ALA A 86 4.54 -9.01 -3.56
CA ALA A 86 4.50 -9.42 -4.96
C ALA A 86 3.64 -10.68 -5.14
N VAL A 87 2.45 -10.52 -5.73
CA VAL A 87 1.48 -11.61 -5.93
C VAL A 87 2.09 -12.79 -6.68
N GLY A 88 2.74 -12.54 -7.84
CA GLY A 88 3.35 -13.60 -8.64
C GLY A 88 4.49 -14.33 -7.92
N GLU A 89 5.34 -13.61 -7.19
CA GLU A 89 6.42 -14.21 -6.41
C GLU A 89 5.87 -15.08 -5.26
N SER A 90 4.76 -14.67 -4.65
CA SER A 90 4.16 -15.43 -3.54
C SER A 90 3.77 -16.86 -3.94
N VAL A 91 3.38 -17.06 -5.20
CA VAL A 91 3.03 -18.39 -5.72
C VAL A 91 4.26 -19.30 -5.80
N SER A 92 5.42 -18.76 -6.14
CA SER A 92 6.67 -19.51 -6.23
C SER A 92 7.40 -19.66 -4.90
N LYS A 93 7.14 -18.78 -3.93
CA LYS A 93 7.81 -18.71 -2.61
C LYS A 93 6.79 -18.64 -1.45
N PRO A 94 5.82 -19.55 -1.35
CA PRO A 94 4.73 -19.44 -0.38
C PRO A 94 5.23 -19.46 1.08
N ILE A 95 6.21 -20.30 1.40
CA ILE A 95 6.74 -20.44 2.77
C ILE A 95 7.36 -19.11 3.23
N GLU A 96 8.17 -18.47 2.39
CA GLU A 96 8.81 -17.19 2.69
C GLU A 96 7.77 -16.10 2.93
N TYR A 97 6.69 -16.08 2.13
CA TYR A 97 5.60 -15.12 2.29
C TYR A 97 4.84 -15.32 3.61
N TYR A 98 4.47 -16.55 3.94
CA TYR A 98 3.82 -16.83 5.22
C TYR A 98 4.73 -16.53 6.40
N SER A 99 5.98 -17.00 6.35
CA SER A 99 6.95 -16.79 7.43
C SER A 99 7.19 -15.30 7.66
N ASN A 100 7.49 -14.53 6.63
CA ASN A 100 7.78 -13.10 6.75
C ASN A 100 6.54 -12.32 7.22
N ASN A 101 5.42 -12.43 6.49
CA ASN A 101 4.29 -11.54 6.70
C ASN A 101 3.58 -11.80 8.05
N LEU A 102 3.51 -13.05 8.49
CA LEU A 102 2.89 -13.37 9.77
C LEU A 102 3.83 -13.08 10.94
N ALA A 103 5.13 -13.40 10.82
CA ALA A 103 6.09 -13.12 11.89
C ALA A 103 6.18 -11.62 12.18
N CYS A 104 6.22 -10.75 11.17
CA CYS A 104 6.19 -9.29 11.37
C CYS A 104 5.03 -8.88 12.27
N THR A 105 3.81 -9.32 11.97
CA THR A 105 2.62 -8.95 12.75
C THR A 105 2.65 -9.53 14.16
N LEU A 106 2.99 -10.79 14.30
CA LEU A 106 3.03 -11.46 15.61
C LEU A 106 4.07 -10.82 16.55
N ASN A 107 5.25 -10.48 16.03
CA ASN A 107 6.29 -9.81 16.80
C ASN A 107 5.83 -8.41 17.23
N ILE A 108 5.26 -7.63 16.30
CA ILE A 108 4.73 -6.28 16.61
C ILE A 108 3.68 -6.38 17.71
N LEU A 109 2.68 -7.23 17.60
CA LEU A 109 1.60 -7.38 18.58
C LEU A 109 2.10 -7.79 19.98
N ASP A 110 3.05 -8.75 20.01
CA ASP A 110 3.59 -9.20 21.30
C ASP A 110 4.41 -8.10 21.99
N VAL A 111 5.17 -7.31 21.23
CA VAL A 111 5.92 -6.18 21.79
C VAL A 111 5.00 -5.04 22.19
N MET A 112 4.03 -4.65 21.35
CA MET A 112 3.03 -3.63 21.66
C MET A 112 2.36 -3.89 23.01
N ARG A 113 1.92 -5.14 23.25
CA ARG A 113 1.29 -5.55 24.53
C ARG A 113 2.21 -5.32 25.73
N ARG A 114 3.51 -5.57 25.59
CA ARG A 114 4.50 -5.40 26.69
C ARG A 114 4.83 -3.93 26.99
N HIS A 115 4.67 -3.07 25.98
CA HIS A 115 4.96 -1.63 26.06
C HIS A 115 3.70 -0.75 26.15
N ASN A 116 2.52 -1.32 26.47
CA ASN A 116 1.25 -0.60 26.59
C ASN A 116 0.90 0.25 25.35
N CYS A 117 1.29 -0.19 24.15
CA CYS A 117 0.90 0.41 22.88
C CYS A 117 -0.37 -0.30 22.40
N HIS A 118 -1.50 0.41 22.33
CA HIS A 118 -2.80 -0.20 22.08
C HIS A 118 -3.42 0.14 20.72
N ASN A 119 -2.70 0.83 19.83
CA ASN A 119 -3.25 1.26 18.55
C ASN A 119 -2.43 0.69 17.39
N ILE A 120 -3.09 -0.02 16.47
CA ILE A 120 -2.43 -0.54 15.26
C ILE A 120 -3.30 -0.31 14.01
N ILE A 121 -2.65 0.18 12.95
CA ILE A 121 -3.21 0.28 11.62
C ILE A 121 -2.50 -0.74 10.74
N PHE A 122 -3.27 -1.66 10.17
CA PHE A 122 -2.75 -2.70 9.30
C PHE A 122 -3.04 -2.41 7.83
N SER A 123 -1.98 -2.46 7.03
CA SER A 123 -2.01 -2.43 5.58
C SER A 123 -2.62 -3.71 5.03
N SER A 124 -3.96 -3.78 4.96
CA SER A 124 -4.65 -4.86 4.30
C SER A 124 -4.82 -4.58 2.80
N SER A 125 -5.54 -5.43 2.09
CA SER A 125 -5.66 -5.37 0.64
C SER A 125 -7.03 -5.83 0.19
N ALA A 126 -7.54 -5.29 -0.92
CA ALA A 126 -8.74 -5.80 -1.59
C ALA A 126 -8.63 -7.27 -2.02
N THR A 127 -7.40 -7.82 -2.09
CA THR A 127 -7.19 -9.25 -2.37
C THR A 127 -7.81 -10.18 -1.33
N VAL A 128 -8.14 -9.68 -0.12
CA VAL A 128 -8.83 -10.48 0.91
C VAL A 128 -10.24 -10.90 0.50
N TYR A 129 -10.87 -10.16 -0.42
CA TYR A 129 -12.20 -10.48 -0.93
C TYR A 129 -12.20 -11.61 -1.96
N GLY A 130 -11.03 -11.96 -2.52
CA GLY A 130 -10.94 -12.97 -3.58
C GLY A 130 -11.65 -12.51 -4.86
N ASP A 131 -12.50 -13.37 -5.41
CA ASP A 131 -13.41 -13.07 -6.52
C ASP A 131 -14.77 -12.63 -5.95
N PRO A 132 -15.07 -11.33 -5.90
CA PRO A 132 -16.29 -10.82 -5.27
C PRO A 132 -17.51 -11.15 -6.10
N ALA A 133 -18.63 -11.48 -5.44
CA ALA A 133 -19.89 -11.81 -6.11
C ALA A 133 -20.49 -10.61 -6.89
N SER A 134 -20.11 -9.40 -6.55
CA SER A 134 -20.56 -8.15 -7.20
C SER A 134 -19.62 -6.98 -6.88
N VAL A 135 -19.76 -5.91 -7.63
CA VAL A 135 -19.16 -4.60 -7.37
C VAL A 135 -20.28 -3.55 -7.27
N PRO A 136 -20.12 -2.46 -6.51
CA PRO A 136 -18.96 -2.09 -5.67
C PRO A 136 -18.81 -3.00 -4.45
N ILE A 137 -17.55 -3.25 -4.05
CA ILE A 137 -17.19 -4.12 -2.92
C ILE A 137 -17.35 -3.34 -1.60
N ARG A 138 -18.10 -3.90 -0.65
CA ARG A 138 -18.29 -3.33 0.68
C ARG A 138 -17.53 -4.14 1.74
N GLU A 139 -17.28 -3.53 2.89
CA GLU A 139 -16.53 -4.16 3.99
C GLU A 139 -17.24 -5.37 4.61
N ASP A 140 -18.55 -5.49 4.44
CA ASP A 140 -19.36 -6.62 4.90
C ASP A 140 -19.33 -7.83 3.95
N PHE A 141 -18.65 -7.72 2.81
CA PHE A 141 -18.49 -8.85 1.89
C PHE A 141 -17.61 -9.93 2.51
N PRO A 142 -17.86 -11.21 2.18
CA PRO A 142 -17.03 -12.32 2.64
C PRO A 142 -15.56 -12.12 2.30
N VAL A 143 -14.68 -12.49 3.23
CA VAL A 143 -13.23 -12.52 3.03
C VAL A 143 -12.74 -13.96 3.01
N GLY A 144 -11.64 -14.22 2.31
CA GLY A 144 -11.12 -15.56 2.04
C GLY A 144 -11.20 -15.85 0.54
N GLY A 145 -11.06 -17.11 0.13
CA GLY A 145 -11.12 -17.47 -1.30
C GLY A 145 -10.01 -16.81 -2.14
N THR A 146 -8.92 -16.42 -1.51
CA THR A 146 -7.78 -15.79 -2.17
C THR A 146 -7.10 -16.75 -3.14
N THR A 147 -6.63 -16.23 -4.27
CA THR A 147 -6.04 -17.03 -5.36
C THR A 147 -4.51 -17.15 -5.26
N ASN A 148 -3.91 -16.55 -4.23
CA ASN A 148 -2.46 -16.52 -4.07
C ASN A 148 -2.04 -16.40 -2.59
N PRO A 149 -0.82 -16.86 -2.22
CA PRO A 149 -0.32 -16.81 -0.85
C PRO A 149 -0.22 -15.41 -0.25
N TYR A 150 0.14 -14.38 -1.04
CA TYR A 150 0.14 -13.01 -0.55
C TYR A 150 -1.25 -12.58 -0.02
N GLY A 151 -2.30 -12.77 -0.82
CA GLY A 151 -3.67 -12.47 -0.38
C GLY A 151 -4.06 -13.27 0.86
N THR A 152 -3.68 -14.55 0.92
CA THR A 152 -3.93 -15.41 2.09
C THR A 152 -3.20 -14.90 3.34
N THR A 153 -1.96 -14.39 3.23
CA THR A 153 -1.28 -13.78 4.39
C THR A 153 -2.05 -12.56 4.93
N LYS A 154 -2.68 -11.75 4.05
CA LYS A 154 -3.50 -10.62 4.49
C LYS A 154 -4.77 -11.09 5.23
N VAL A 155 -5.44 -12.13 4.72
CA VAL A 155 -6.60 -12.75 5.41
C VAL A 155 -6.22 -13.28 6.78
N PHE A 156 -5.10 -14.01 6.88
CA PHE A 156 -4.65 -14.56 8.17
C PHE A 156 -4.26 -13.45 9.14
N THR A 157 -3.61 -12.40 8.67
CA THR A 157 -3.26 -11.25 9.52
C THR A 157 -4.51 -10.51 9.99
N GLU A 158 -5.52 -10.28 9.14
CA GLU A 158 -6.80 -9.70 9.58
C GLU A 158 -7.45 -10.57 10.66
N ARG A 159 -7.41 -11.90 10.51
CA ARG A 159 -7.96 -12.83 11.52
C ARG A 159 -7.19 -12.76 12.83
N ILE A 160 -5.86 -12.78 12.80
CA ILE A 160 -5.01 -12.64 14.00
C ILE A 160 -5.32 -11.35 14.75
N LEU A 161 -5.34 -10.21 14.03
CA LEU A 161 -5.63 -8.90 14.60
C LEU A 161 -7.04 -8.83 15.20
N THR A 162 -8.02 -9.44 14.52
CA THR A 162 -9.40 -9.52 15.01
C THR A 162 -9.49 -10.33 16.31
N ASP A 163 -8.85 -11.50 16.37
CA ASP A 163 -8.85 -12.34 17.55
C ASP A 163 -8.12 -11.67 18.73
N CYS A 164 -7.01 -10.97 18.47
CA CYS A 164 -6.31 -10.18 19.49
C CYS A 164 -7.17 -9.02 20.03
N CYS A 165 -7.86 -8.31 19.14
CA CYS A 165 -8.76 -7.21 19.50
C CYS A 165 -9.95 -7.71 20.35
N HIS A 166 -10.47 -8.91 20.08
CA HIS A 166 -11.52 -9.51 20.92
C HIS A 166 -11.00 -9.98 22.29
N ALA A 167 -9.74 -10.37 22.38
CA ALA A 167 -9.12 -10.84 23.61
C ALA A 167 -8.67 -9.68 24.53
N ASP A 168 -8.34 -8.53 23.95
CA ASP A 168 -7.89 -7.34 24.67
C ASP A 168 -8.78 -6.13 24.33
N PRO A 169 -9.66 -5.70 25.27
CA PRO A 169 -10.57 -4.56 25.06
C PRO A 169 -9.87 -3.21 24.90
N GLU A 170 -8.60 -3.09 25.28
CA GLU A 170 -7.81 -1.86 25.11
C GLU A 170 -7.20 -1.76 23.71
N LEU A 171 -7.02 -2.90 23.02
CA LEU A 171 -6.44 -2.92 21.67
C LEU A 171 -7.41 -2.36 20.63
N ASN A 172 -6.97 -1.34 19.91
CA ASN A 172 -7.69 -0.73 18.80
C ASN A 172 -6.99 -1.07 17.48
N VAL A 173 -7.72 -1.65 16.56
CA VAL A 173 -7.20 -2.15 15.28
C VAL A 173 -7.93 -1.48 14.12
N ALA A 174 -7.22 -0.86 13.21
CA ALA A 174 -7.76 -0.43 11.92
C ALA A 174 -7.23 -1.33 10.79
N LEU A 175 -8.12 -2.09 10.16
CA LEU A 175 -7.82 -2.88 8.96
C LEU A 175 -8.18 -2.04 7.75
N LEU A 176 -7.17 -1.49 7.06
CA LEU A 176 -7.38 -0.67 5.87
C LEU A 176 -7.16 -1.53 4.62
N ARG A 177 -8.25 -1.84 3.90
CA ARG A 177 -8.24 -2.66 2.68
C ARG A 177 -8.02 -1.76 1.47
N TYR A 178 -6.78 -1.75 0.97
CA TYR A 178 -6.42 -0.93 -0.19
C TYR A 178 -6.85 -1.58 -1.49
N PHE A 179 -7.29 -0.74 -2.43
CA PHE A 179 -7.40 -1.14 -3.82
C PHE A 179 -6.05 -0.94 -4.51
N ASN A 180 -5.95 -0.40 -5.70
CA ASN A 180 -4.69 -0.36 -6.45
C ASN A 180 -3.97 0.98 -6.28
N PRO A 181 -3.01 1.14 -5.34
CA PRO A 181 -2.30 2.40 -5.18
C PRO A 181 -1.38 2.67 -6.38
N ILE A 182 -1.51 3.85 -6.96
CA ILE A 182 -0.68 4.38 -8.04
C ILE A 182 -0.36 5.85 -7.80
N GLY A 183 0.38 6.48 -8.69
CA GLY A 183 0.78 7.87 -8.52
C GLY A 183 2.14 8.00 -7.86
N ALA A 184 2.50 9.23 -7.59
CA ALA A 184 3.71 9.61 -6.88
C ALA A 184 3.46 10.94 -6.16
N HIS A 185 4.36 11.35 -5.29
CA HIS A 185 4.25 12.67 -4.66
C HIS A 185 4.32 13.78 -5.74
N PRO A 186 3.46 14.81 -5.68
CA PRO A 186 3.42 15.88 -6.70
C PRO A 186 4.77 16.56 -6.95
N SER A 187 5.66 16.60 -5.95
CA SER A 187 7.01 17.14 -6.10
C SER A 187 7.91 16.36 -7.06
N GLY A 188 7.55 15.12 -7.44
CA GLY A 188 8.41 14.24 -8.24
C GLY A 188 9.64 13.71 -7.48
N LEU A 189 9.73 13.90 -6.16
CA LEU A 189 10.88 13.46 -5.36
C LEU A 189 10.77 12.02 -4.85
N ILE A 190 9.55 11.55 -4.54
CA ILE A 190 9.29 10.17 -4.11
C ILE A 190 8.20 9.54 -4.97
N GLY A 191 8.32 8.23 -5.21
CA GLY A 191 7.40 7.45 -6.03
C GLY A 191 7.67 5.96 -5.94
N GLU A 192 7.02 5.14 -6.75
CA GLU A 192 7.23 3.70 -6.76
C GLU A 192 8.51 3.35 -7.56
N ALA A 193 9.47 2.71 -6.88
CA ALA A 193 10.74 2.26 -7.47
C ALA A 193 11.00 0.80 -7.09
N PRO A 194 10.29 -0.16 -7.69
CA PRO A 194 10.45 -1.57 -7.36
C PRO A 194 11.81 -2.09 -7.83
N ASN A 195 12.38 -3.00 -7.05
CA ASN A 195 13.57 -3.74 -7.47
C ASN A 195 13.21 -4.71 -8.61
N GLY A 196 13.98 -4.69 -9.70
CA GLY A 196 13.78 -5.56 -10.85
C GLY A 196 12.63 -5.14 -11.77
N LEU A 197 12.02 -6.13 -12.46
CA LEU A 197 10.90 -5.90 -13.37
C LEU A 197 9.62 -5.61 -12.59
N PRO A 198 8.93 -4.48 -12.85
CA PRO A 198 7.67 -4.19 -12.18
C PRO A 198 6.57 -5.21 -12.47
N ASN A 199 5.87 -5.65 -11.42
CA ASN A 199 4.70 -6.53 -11.54
C ASN A 199 3.37 -5.76 -11.64
N ASN A 200 3.37 -4.49 -11.20
CA ASN A 200 2.19 -3.61 -11.24
C ASN A 200 2.12 -2.84 -12.57
N LEU A 201 0.90 -2.55 -13.02
CA LEU A 201 0.63 -1.94 -14.32
C LEU A 201 1.33 -0.58 -14.50
N VAL A 202 1.12 0.38 -13.60
CA VAL A 202 1.61 1.76 -13.78
C VAL A 202 3.14 1.86 -13.76
N PRO A 203 3.87 1.23 -12.81
CA PRO A 203 5.34 1.19 -12.90
C PRO A 203 5.85 0.53 -14.17
N TYR A 204 5.14 -0.48 -14.71
CA TYR A 204 5.50 -1.12 -15.97
C TYR A 204 5.30 -0.14 -17.14
N ILE A 205 4.14 0.52 -17.23
CA ILE A 205 3.85 1.57 -18.23
C ILE A 205 4.93 2.67 -18.16
N ALA A 206 5.30 3.10 -16.96
CA ALA A 206 6.32 4.13 -16.77
C ALA A 206 7.68 3.71 -17.32
N LYS A 207 8.08 2.44 -17.19
CA LYS A 207 9.30 1.90 -17.80
C LYS A 207 9.22 1.86 -19.34
N VAL A 208 8.06 1.60 -19.91
CA VAL A 208 7.84 1.71 -21.37
C VAL A 208 7.94 3.17 -21.80
N ALA A 209 7.32 4.11 -21.09
CA ALA A 209 7.34 5.53 -21.41
C ALA A 209 8.75 6.14 -21.42
N VAL A 210 9.66 5.68 -20.56
CA VAL A 210 11.08 6.10 -20.56
C VAL A 210 11.97 5.26 -21.48
N GLY A 211 11.41 4.30 -22.24
CA GLY A 211 12.13 3.49 -23.23
C GLY A 211 12.95 2.34 -22.64
N LYS A 212 12.72 1.94 -21.39
CA LYS A 212 13.39 0.79 -20.75
C LYS A 212 12.73 -0.55 -21.05
N LEU A 213 11.46 -0.51 -21.44
CA LEU A 213 10.70 -1.66 -21.92
C LEU A 213 10.07 -1.32 -23.25
N GLU A 214 9.87 -2.32 -24.10
CA GLU A 214 9.40 -2.15 -25.47
C GLU A 214 7.91 -1.79 -25.54
N LYS A 215 7.08 -2.51 -24.79
CA LYS A 215 5.62 -2.42 -24.84
C LYS A 215 4.97 -2.95 -23.56
N VAL A 216 3.73 -2.58 -23.34
CA VAL A 216 2.91 -3.09 -22.24
C VAL A 216 2.22 -4.38 -22.65
N HIS A 217 2.18 -5.37 -21.74
CA HIS A 217 1.43 -6.61 -21.90
C HIS A 217 0.08 -6.49 -21.20
N VAL A 218 -1.00 -6.48 -21.98
CA VAL A 218 -2.39 -6.43 -21.51
C VAL A 218 -2.94 -7.84 -21.45
N PHE A 219 -3.24 -8.35 -20.26
CA PHE A 219 -3.63 -9.74 -20.05
C PHE A 219 -5.15 -9.94 -20.16
N GLY A 220 -5.60 -10.40 -21.32
CA GLY A 220 -7.01 -10.62 -21.66
C GLY A 220 -7.69 -9.36 -22.22
N ASN A 221 -8.56 -9.58 -23.23
CA ASN A 221 -9.44 -8.58 -23.82
C ASN A 221 -10.85 -9.12 -24.03
N ASP A 222 -11.19 -10.18 -23.29
CA ASP A 222 -12.44 -10.92 -23.41
C ASP A 222 -13.19 -11.01 -22.06
N TYR A 223 -12.83 -10.13 -21.08
CA TYR A 223 -13.60 -9.98 -19.86
C TYR A 223 -14.98 -9.32 -20.14
N PRO A 224 -16.01 -9.59 -19.32
CA PRO A 224 -17.30 -8.94 -19.43
C PRO A 224 -17.26 -7.49 -18.90
N THR A 225 -16.37 -6.68 -19.45
CA THR A 225 -16.11 -5.29 -19.13
C THR A 225 -16.26 -4.41 -20.38
N PRO A 226 -16.39 -3.09 -20.28
CA PRO A 226 -16.69 -2.23 -21.42
C PRO A 226 -15.71 -2.34 -22.60
N ASP A 227 -14.42 -2.54 -22.36
CA ASP A 227 -13.37 -2.69 -23.39
C ASP A 227 -12.75 -4.10 -23.43
N GLY A 228 -13.28 -5.01 -22.63
CA GLY A 228 -12.81 -6.40 -22.53
C GLY A 228 -11.59 -6.58 -21.63
N THR A 229 -10.97 -5.52 -21.10
CA THR A 229 -9.81 -5.63 -20.20
C THR A 229 -10.22 -5.55 -18.73
N GLY A 230 -9.35 -5.98 -17.82
CA GLY A 230 -9.64 -5.97 -16.39
C GLY A 230 -9.85 -4.57 -15.84
N VAL A 231 -10.84 -4.39 -14.95
CA VAL A 231 -11.20 -3.12 -14.32
C VAL A 231 -10.77 -3.12 -12.85
N ARG A 232 -10.09 -2.05 -12.43
CA ARG A 232 -9.60 -1.89 -11.04
C ARG A 232 -9.90 -0.49 -10.53
N ASP A 233 -10.10 -0.39 -9.21
CA ASP A 233 -10.12 0.88 -8.50
C ASP A 233 -8.67 1.32 -8.26
N TYR A 234 -8.25 2.36 -8.93
CA TYR A 234 -6.94 2.96 -8.72
C TYR A 234 -7.06 4.14 -7.77
N ILE A 235 -6.23 4.15 -6.74
CA ILE A 235 -6.18 5.21 -5.74
C ILE A 235 -4.82 5.90 -5.76
N HIS A 236 -4.82 7.23 -5.67
CA HIS A 236 -3.57 7.98 -5.56
C HIS A 236 -2.87 7.68 -4.24
N VAL A 237 -1.57 7.39 -4.28
CA VAL A 237 -0.79 7.03 -3.09
C VAL A 237 -0.83 8.10 -1.99
N VAL A 238 -0.93 9.40 -2.35
CA VAL A 238 -1.08 10.50 -1.38
C VAL A 238 -2.46 10.46 -0.72
N ASP A 239 -3.53 10.17 -1.47
CA ASP A 239 -4.86 10.01 -0.87
C ASP A 239 -4.89 8.81 0.08
N LEU A 240 -4.26 7.71 -0.33
CA LEU A 240 -4.10 6.55 0.53
C LEU A 240 -3.33 6.90 1.83
N ALA A 241 -2.24 7.66 1.71
CA ALA A 241 -1.47 8.14 2.87
C ALA A 241 -2.34 9.00 3.82
N ARG A 242 -3.15 9.90 3.27
CA ARG A 242 -4.12 10.71 4.03
C ARG A 242 -5.20 9.85 4.71
N GLY A 243 -5.59 8.73 4.09
CA GLY A 243 -6.46 7.73 4.70
C GLY A 243 -5.88 7.14 5.99
N HIS A 244 -4.55 6.92 6.05
CA HIS A 244 -3.88 6.48 7.27
C HIS A 244 -3.90 7.55 8.36
N VAL A 245 -3.67 8.81 8.00
CA VAL A 245 -3.78 9.93 8.95
C VAL A 245 -5.19 10.03 9.53
N ALA A 246 -6.21 9.84 8.70
CA ALA A 246 -7.60 9.81 9.15
C ALA A 246 -7.90 8.61 10.06
N ALA A 247 -7.31 7.45 9.78
CA ALA A 247 -7.46 6.24 10.59
C ALA A 247 -6.84 6.40 12.00
N ILE A 248 -5.72 7.13 12.15
CA ILE A 248 -5.17 7.44 13.49
C ILE A 248 -6.22 8.17 14.35
N LYS A 249 -6.83 9.21 13.79
CA LYS A 249 -7.89 9.96 14.48
C LYS A 249 -9.10 9.09 14.84
N LYS A 250 -9.36 8.05 14.03
CA LYS A 250 -10.41 7.07 14.35
C LYS A 250 -10.01 6.19 15.53
N LEU A 251 -8.76 5.74 15.61
CA LEU A 251 -8.25 4.94 16.73
C LEU A 251 -8.26 5.71 18.05
N GLU A 252 -8.07 7.03 18.05
CA GLU A 252 -8.21 7.89 19.24
C GLU A 252 -9.61 7.81 19.89
N GLN A 253 -10.64 7.41 19.11
CA GLN A 253 -12.00 7.19 19.60
C GLN A 253 -12.19 5.81 20.25
N LYS A 254 -11.15 4.98 20.31
CA LYS A 254 -11.13 3.62 20.85
C LYS A 254 -12.23 2.72 20.25
N PRO A 255 -12.26 2.54 18.94
CA PRO A 255 -13.34 1.81 18.27
C PRO A 255 -13.27 0.29 18.46
N GLY A 256 -12.19 -0.24 19.08
CA GLY A 256 -11.85 -1.66 18.99
C GLY A 256 -11.46 -2.02 17.57
N LEU A 257 -12.20 -2.92 16.94
CA LEU A 257 -11.96 -3.33 15.55
C LEU A 257 -12.68 -2.39 14.57
N PHE A 258 -11.92 -1.73 13.71
CA PHE A 258 -12.41 -0.90 12.62
C PHE A 258 -11.89 -1.42 11.28
N ILE A 259 -12.79 -1.72 10.33
CA ILE A 259 -12.45 -2.21 8.98
C ILE A 259 -12.94 -1.18 7.98
N CYS A 260 -12.09 -0.79 7.02
CA CYS A 260 -12.45 0.21 6.02
C CYS A 260 -11.76 -0.04 4.66
N ASN A 261 -12.53 0.08 3.58
CA ASN A 261 -12.01 0.13 2.23
C ASN A 261 -11.42 1.51 1.94
N LEU A 262 -10.23 1.55 1.34
CA LEU A 262 -9.62 2.77 0.82
C LEU A 262 -9.46 2.65 -0.70
N GLY A 263 -10.37 3.28 -1.41
CA GLY A 263 -10.43 3.36 -2.86
C GLY A 263 -11.17 4.61 -3.29
N THR A 264 -11.33 4.82 -4.59
CA THR A 264 -12.04 5.97 -5.16
C THR A 264 -13.53 5.68 -5.38
N GLY A 265 -13.92 4.40 -5.40
CA GLY A 265 -15.25 3.97 -5.82
C GLY A 265 -15.46 4.04 -7.33
N HIS A 266 -14.39 4.16 -8.10
CA HIS A 266 -14.41 4.22 -9.55
C HIS A 266 -13.47 3.18 -10.16
N GLY A 267 -14.03 2.36 -11.06
CA GLY A 267 -13.26 1.35 -11.79
C GLY A 267 -12.70 1.93 -13.10
N TYR A 268 -11.41 1.74 -13.34
CA TYR A 268 -10.75 2.04 -14.61
C TYR A 268 -10.24 0.76 -15.25
N SER A 269 -10.41 0.64 -16.56
CA SER A 269 -9.85 -0.48 -17.32
C SER A 269 -8.33 -0.35 -17.50
N VAL A 270 -7.67 -1.44 -17.90
CA VAL A 270 -6.25 -1.38 -18.24
C VAL A 270 -5.99 -0.41 -19.39
N LEU A 271 -6.88 -0.35 -20.40
CA LEU A 271 -6.75 0.57 -21.53
C LEU A 271 -7.00 2.03 -21.12
N ASP A 272 -7.92 2.30 -20.17
CA ASP A 272 -8.10 3.65 -19.61
C ASP A 272 -6.81 4.16 -18.98
N VAL A 273 -6.12 3.32 -18.21
CA VAL A 273 -4.85 3.69 -17.57
C VAL A 273 -3.75 3.92 -18.62
N ILE A 274 -3.63 3.06 -19.64
CA ILE A 274 -2.65 3.25 -20.73
C ILE A 274 -2.92 4.57 -21.45
N ASN A 275 -4.18 4.87 -21.77
CA ASN A 275 -4.59 6.09 -22.44
C ASN A 275 -4.31 7.35 -21.58
N ALA A 276 -4.64 7.30 -20.29
CA ALA A 276 -4.36 8.40 -19.37
C ALA A 276 -2.84 8.64 -19.22
N PHE A 277 -2.04 7.56 -19.16
CA PHE A 277 -0.59 7.68 -19.06
C PHE A 277 0.02 8.19 -20.38
N SER A 278 -0.50 7.79 -21.54
CA SER A 278 -0.09 8.30 -22.85
C SER A 278 -0.29 9.81 -22.94
N LYS A 279 -1.44 10.31 -22.46
CA LYS A 279 -1.69 11.77 -22.35
C LYS A 279 -0.68 12.45 -21.42
N ALA A 280 -0.44 11.87 -20.24
CA ALA A 280 0.45 12.44 -19.24
C ALA A 280 1.91 12.55 -19.73
N CYS A 281 2.41 11.56 -20.48
CA CYS A 281 3.79 11.57 -20.99
C CYS A 281 3.91 12.20 -22.39
N GLY A 282 2.81 12.54 -23.06
CA GLY A 282 2.79 13.13 -24.40
C GLY A 282 3.26 12.16 -25.50
N LYS A 283 3.19 10.85 -25.25
CA LYS A 283 3.63 9.79 -26.19
C LYS A 283 2.60 8.67 -26.19
N GLU A 284 2.40 8.05 -27.33
CA GLU A 284 1.67 6.79 -27.42
C GLU A 284 2.44 5.68 -26.69
N ILE A 285 1.75 4.98 -25.78
CA ILE A 285 2.33 3.82 -25.08
C ILE A 285 1.96 2.56 -25.85
N PRO A 286 2.93 1.88 -26.49
CA PRO A 286 2.67 0.66 -27.24
C PRO A 286 2.27 -0.48 -26.29
N TYR A 287 1.28 -1.27 -26.71
CA TYR A 287 0.85 -2.46 -25.97
C TYR A 287 0.54 -3.64 -26.89
N VAL A 288 0.47 -4.83 -26.31
CA VAL A 288 0.04 -6.06 -26.95
C VAL A 288 -0.95 -6.78 -26.04
N ILE A 289 -1.92 -7.45 -26.65
CA ILE A 289 -2.88 -8.29 -25.91
C ILE A 289 -2.30 -9.69 -25.78
N ASP A 290 -2.19 -10.16 -24.53
CA ASP A 290 -1.78 -11.51 -24.17
C ASP A 290 -2.98 -12.30 -23.58
N PRO A 291 -2.91 -13.63 -23.50
CA PRO A 291 -3.92 -14.42 -22.78
C PRO A 291 -4.09 -13.98 -21.34
N ARG A 292 -5.28 -14.21 -20.75
CA ARG A 292 -5.55 -13.93 -19.34
C ARG A 292 -4.53 -14.59 -18.42
N ARG A 293 -4.11 -13.89 -17.38
CA ARG A 293 -3.31 -14.50 -16.32
C ARG A 293 -4.22 -15.33 -15.41
N PRO A 294 -3.76 -16.51 -14.94
CA PRO A 294 -4.49 -17.27 -13.93
C PRO A 294 -4.72 -16.44 -12.66
N GLY A 295 -5.95 -16.43 -12.16
CA GLY A 295 -6.34 -15.73 -10.94
C GLY A 295 -6.71 -14.26 -11.11
N ASP A 296 -6.62 -13.69 -12.32
CA ASP A 296 -7.15 -12.34 -12.59
C ASP A 296 -8.69 -12.38 -12.68
N ILE A 297 -9.34 -11.43 -12.02
CA ILE A 297 -10.79 -11.22 -12.02
C ILE A 297 -11.18 -10.06 -12.93
N ALA A 298 -12.43 -10.04 -13.42
CA ALA A 298 -12.91 -9.03 -14.35
C ALA A 298 -12.90 -7.64 -13.74
N GLU A 299 -13.53 -7.47 -12.57
CA GLU A 299 -13.70 -6.18 -11.91
C GLU A 299 -13.38 -6.23 -10.42
N CYS A 300 -12.74 -5.18 -9.92
CA CYS A 300 -12.45 -5.02 -8.49
C CYS A 300 -12.40 -3.52 -8.13
N TRP A 301 -13.52 -2.99 -7.62
CA TRP A 301 -13.63 -1.60 -7.15
C TRP A 301 -14.60 -1.50 -5.97
N CYS A 302 -14.37 -0.51 -5.07
CA CYS A 302 -15.05 -0.44 -3.79
C CYS A 302 -16.23 0.52 -3.73
N ASP A 303 -17.03 0.38 -2.67
CA ASP A 303 -17.87 1.43 -2.14
C ASP A 303 -17.08 2.22 -1.09
N PRO A 304 -16.73 3.51 -1.32
CA PRO A 304 -15.93 4.31 -0.39
C PRO A 304 -16.79 5.01 0.67
N SER A 305 -18.09 4.78 0.71
CA SER A 305 -19.04 5.53 1.56
C SER A 305 -18.76 5.39 3.04
N LYS A 306 -18.21 4.26 3.49
CA LYS A 306 -17.82 4.05 4.88
C LYS A 306 -16.61 4.93 5.26
N ALA A 307 -15.60 5.02 4.40
CA ALA A 307 -14.44 5.90 4.63
C ALA A 307 -14.89 7.36 4.75
N LYS A 308 -15.78 7.81 3.87
CA LYS A 308 -16.33 9.16 3.94
C LYS A 308 -17.10 9.41 5.25
N ARG A 309 -17.95 8.49 5.65
CA ARG A 309 -18.80 8.64 6.86
C ARG A 309 -18.00 8.52 8.17
N GLU A 310 -17.11 7.52 8.25
CA GLU A 310 -16.45 7.13 9.51
C GLU A 310 -15.08 7.80 9.73
N LEU A 311 -14.38 8.13 8.64
CA LEU A 311 -13.07 8.78 8.67
C LEU A 311 -13.13 10.26 8.27
N GLY A 312 -14.24 10.73 7.67
CA GLY A 312 -14.31 12.04 7.04
C GLY A 312 -13.32 12.16 5.85
N TRP A 313 -12.95 11.01 5.27
CA TRP A 313 -11.96 10.93 4.21
C TRP A 313 -12.59 10.52 2.87
N GLU A 314 -12.09 11.12 1.81
CA GLU A 314 -12.47 10.85 0.43
C GLU A 314 -11.25 11.07 -0.48
N ALA A 315 -11.06 10.20 -1.48
CA ALA A 315 -10.01 10.37 -2.47
C ALA A 315 -10.26 11.64 -3.30
N GLN A 316 -9.18 12.40 -3.54
CA GLN A 316 -9.26 13.71 -4.21
C GLN A 316 -8.71 13.67 -5.64
N TYR A 317 -7.75 12.78 -5.93
CA TYR A 317 -7.08 12.70 -7.22
C TYR A 317 -7.76 11.72 -8.16
N GLY A 318 -7.94 12.14 -9.43
CA GLY A 318 -8.42 11.29 -10.51
C GLY A 318 -7.28 10.58 -11.26
N ILE A 319 -7.64 9.73 -12.24
CA ILE A 319 -6.69 8.93 -13.01
C ILE A 319 -5.68 9.79 -13.78
N GLU A 320 -6.09 10.96 -14.26
CA GLU A 320 -5.22 11.86 -15.02
C GLU A 320 -4.09 12.40 -14.12
N GLU A 321 -4.41 12.84 -12.89
CA GLU A 321 -3.44 13.31 -11.92
C GLU A 321 -2.55 12.17 -11.42
N MET A 322 -3.12 11.00 -11.17
CA MET A 322 -2.36 9.80 -10.80
C MET A 322 -1.28 9.46 -11.84
N CYS A 323 -1.66 9.48 -13.12
CA CYS A 323 -0.71 9.23 -14.21
C CYS A 323 0.28 10.38 -14.38
N ALA A 324 -0.15 11.63 -14.27
CA ALA A 324 0.73 12.81 -14.38
C ALA A 324 1.79 12.82 -13.27
N HIS A 325 1.41 12.53 -12.02
CA HIS A 325 2.37 12.46 -10.92
C HIS A 325 3.31 11.24 -11.03
N SER A 326 2.81 10.08 -11.50
CA SER A 326 3.67 8.94 -11.82
C SER A 326 4.69 9.28 -12.91
N TRP A 327 4.28 9.99 -13.95
CA TRP A 327 5.17 10.42 -15.02
C TRP A 327 6.18 11.46 -14.54
N ASN A 328 5.74 12.44 -13.74
CA ASN A 328 6.63 13.43 -13.15
C ASN A 328 7.75 12.76 -12.33
N TRP A 329 7.41 11.77 -11.50
CA TRP A 329 8.40 10.97 -10.79
C TRP A 329 9.33 10.22 -11.75
N GLN A 330 8.78 9.41 -12.65
CA GLN A 330 9.57 8.50 -13.50
C GLN A 330 10.45 9.24 -14.49
N SER A 331 10.01 10.38 -15.03
CA SER A 331 10.79 11.17 -16.00
C SER A 331 12.02 11.83 -15.36
N HIS A 332 11.93 12.22 -14.09
CA HIS A 332 13.04 12.79 -13.33
C HIS A 332 13.90 11.73 -12.63
N ASN A 333 13.38 10.51 -12.49
CA ASN A 333 14.05 9.40 -11.82
C ASN A 333 13.97 8.12 -12.67
N PRO A 334 14.56 8.09 -13.88
CA PRO A 334 14.43 6.95 -14.78
C PRO A 334 14.96 5.64 -14.18
N ASP A 335 15.95 5.74 -13.28
CA ASP A 335 16.57 4.63 -12.55
C ASP A 335 16.05 4.46 -11.11
N GLY A 336 14.92 5.10 -10.80
CA GLY A 336 14.37 5.13 -9.44
C GLY A 336 15.18 6.05 -8.53
N TYR A 337 15.45 5.59 -7.30
CA TYR A 337 16.21 6.38 -6.33
C TYR A 337 17.73 6.35 -6.52
N LYS A 338 18.25 5.66 -7.54
CA LYS A 338 19.68 5.67 -7.83
C LYS A 338 20.07 7.08 -8.26
N THR A 339 20.94 7.72 -7.50
CA THR A 339 21.64 8.94 -7.95
C THR A 339 22.63 8.51 -9.03
N ALA A 340 22.70 9.26 -10.14
CA ALA A 340 23.84 9.12 -11.06
C ALA A 340 25.11 9.40 -10.24
N GLU A 341 26.03 8.43 -10.21
CA GLU A 341 27.38 8.60 -9.66
C GLU A 341 28.15 9.66 -10.46
#